data_b40436557f23de374bada32d346b0b32
#
_entry.id   b40436557f23de374bada32d346b0b32
#
_cell.length_a   1.000
_cell.length_b   1.000
_cell.length_c   1.000
_cell.angle_alpha   90.00
_cell.angle_beta   90.00
_cell.angle_gamma   90.00
#
_symmetry.space_group_name_H-M   'P 1'
#
loop_
_entity.id
_entity.type
_entity.pdbx_description
1 polymer ?
#
loop_
_entity_poly.entity_id
_entity_poly.type
_entity_poly.pdbx_seq_one_letter_code
_entity_poly.pdbx_strand_id
1 'polypeptide(L)' 'MDGTATSAELLTVAEVAARLRVKNSWVYGHADDLRVLRVGKYLRFRWDLVLEQLEQGVK' A
#
# COMPACT_ATOMS: atom_id res chain seq x y z
N MET A 1 -15.07 6.94 -16.43
CA MET A 1 -14.33 6.85 -16.07
C MET A 1 -13.74 6.65 -15.78
N ASP A 2 -13.68 6.36 -15.63
CA ASP A 2 -12.98 6.15 -15.30
C ASP A 2 -12.02 5.72 -15.20
N GLY A 3 -11.93 5.06 -15.96
CA GLY A 3 -10.66 4.38 -16.13
C GLY A 3 -9.57 4.90 -15.26
N THR A 4 -9.56 6.10 -15.13
CA THR A 4 -8.58 6.73 -14.28
C THR A 4 -8.66 6.20 -12.85
N ALA A 5 -9.80 5.78 -12.46
CA ALA A 5 -9.99 5.29 -11.10
C ALA A 5 -9.10 4.09 -10.82
N THR A 6 -8.74 3.32 -11.84
CA THR A 6 -7.95 2.12 -11.62
C THR A 6 -6.55 2.45 -11.13
N SER A 7 -5.98 3.52 -11.65
CA SER A 7 -4.62 3.88 -11.24
C SER A 7 -4.59 4.43 -9.82
N ALA A 8 -5.73 4.81 -9.31
CA ALA A 8 -5.81 5.39 -7.98
C ALA A 8 -6.46 4.45 -6.98
N GLU A 9 -6.42 3.16 -7.26
CA GLU A 9 -6.98 2.20 -6.33
C GLU A 9 -6.27 2.28 -4.99
N LEU A 10 -7.04 2.44 -3.92
CA LEU A 10 -6.50 2.51 -2.58
C LEU A 10 -6.78 1.20 -1.86
N LEU A 11 -5.76 0.69 -1.22
CA LEU A 11 -5.82 -0.59 -0.51
C LEU A 11 -5.68 -0.38 0.98
N THR A 12 -6.35 -1.24 1.74
CA THR A 12 -6.17 -1.26 3.18
C THR A 12 -4.90 -2.02 3.54
N VAL A 13 -4.50 -1.93 4.81
CA VAL A 13 -3.36 -2.71 5.29
C VAL A 13 -3.58 -4.19 5.03
N ALA A 14 -4.77 -4.69 5.33
CA ALA A 14 -5.05 -6.11 5.15
C ALA A 14 -4.94 -6.52 3.68
N GLU A 15 -5.41 -5.65 2.79
CA GLU A 15 -5.34 -5.96 1.36
C GLU A 15 -3.91 -5.99 0.86
N VAL A 16 -3.10 -5.04 1.30
CA VAL A 16 -1.69 -5.03 0.93
C VAL A 16 -0.98 -6.27 1.46
N ALA A 17 -1.24 -6.59 2.72
CA ALA A 17 -0.62 -7.76 3.33
C ALA A 17 -0.98 -9.03 2.58
N ALA A 18 -2.25 -9.17 2.18
CA ALA A 18 -2.68 -10.34 1.45
C ALA A 18 -2.00 -10.44 0.10
N ARG A 19 -1.88 -9.31 -0.60
CA ARG A 19 -1.25 -9.32 -1.92
C ARG A 19 0.24 -9.65 -1.83
N LEU A 20 0.89 -9.17 -0.79
CA LEU A 20 2.32 -9.41 -0.59
C LEU A 20 2.59 -10.71 0.16
N ARG A 21 1.55 -11.32 0.70
CA ARG A 21 1.66 -12.56 1.47
C ARG A 21 2.54 -12.37 2.69
N VAL A 22 2.31 -11.26 3.39
CA VAL A 22 3.00 -10.97 4.63
C VAL A 22 1.98 -10.70 5.71
N LYS A 23 2.44 -10.63 6.93
CA LYS A 23 1.55 -10.32 8.05
C LYS A 23 1.18 -8.85 8.04
N ASN A 24 0.01 -8.52 8.62
CA ASN A 24 -0.39 -7.13 8.73
C ASN A 24 0.65 -6.32 9.49
N SER A 25 1.26 -6.91 10.51
CA SER A 25 2.26 -6.21 11.29
C SER A 25 3.45 -5.79 10.44
N TRP A 26 3.81 -6.60 9.44
CA TRP A 26 4.88 -6.22 8.53
C TRP A 26 4.52 -4.94 7.78
N VAL A 27 3.26 -4.87 7.31
CA VAL A 27 2.81 -3.68 6.57
C VAL A 27 2.82 -2.46 7.48
N TYR A 28 2.33 -2.61 8.71
CA TYR A 28 2.36 -1.49 9.64
C TYR A 28 3.80 -1.01 9.90
N GLY A 29 4.72 -1.94 10.03
CA GLY A 29 6.10 -1.58 10.30
C GLY A 29 6.79 -0.92 9.12
N HIS A 30 6.27 -1.12 7.91
CA HIS A 30 6.87 -0.55 6.70
C HIS A 30 5.96 0.48 6.04
N ALA A 31 4.95 0.96 6.75
CA ALA A 31 3.96 1.83 6.15
C ALA A 31 4.58 3.07 5.51
N ASP A 32 5.49 3.71 6.20
CA ASP A 32 6.12 4.91 5.66
C ASP A 32 6.95 4.59 4.43
N ASP A 33 7.62 3.45 4.44
CA ASP A 33 8.40 3.03 3.28
C ASP A 33 7.51 2.76 2.07
N LEU A 34 6.30 2.32 2.32
CA LEU A 34 5.36 1.98 1.25
C LEU A 34 4.51 3.16 0.83
N ARG A 35 4.86 4.36 1.28
CA ARG A 35 4.18 5.59 0.90
C ARG A 35 2.72 5.60 1.33
N VAL A 36 2.49 5.28 2.58
CA VAL A 36 1.14 5.23 3.12
C VAL A 36 0.45 6.58 3.01
N LEU A 37 -0.83 6.55 2.67
CA LEU A 37 -1.68 7.71 2.68
C LEU A 37 -2.52 7.69 3.95
N ARG A 38 -2.57 8.81 4.63
CA ARG A 38 -3.36 8.90 5.85
C ARG A 38 -4.65 9.63 5.53
N VAL A 39 -5.75 8.90 5.63
CA VAL A 39 -7.07 9.42 5.32
C VAL A 39 -7.81 9.47 6.65
N GLY A 40 -7.73 10.63 7.31
CA GLY A 40 -8.25 10.72 8.66
C GLY A 40 -7.51 9.76 9.57
N LYS A 41 -8.23 8.85 10.19
CA LYS A 41 -7.62 7.85 11.06
C LYS A 41 -7.34 6.55 10.33
N TYR A 42 -7.54 6.51 9.03
CA TYR A 42 -7.36 5.30 8.26
C TYR A 42 -6.07 5.36 7.47
N LEU A 43 -5.45 4.20 7.23
CA LEU A 43 -4.28 4.09 6.39
C LEU A 43 -4.67 3.45 5.07
N ARG A 44 -4.19 4.03 3.98
CA ARG A 44 -4.47 3.49 2.66
C ARG A 44 -3.17 3.50 1.85
N PHE A 45 -3.10 2.62 0.87
CA PHE A 45 -1.89 2.45 0.06
C PHE A 45 -2.28 2.45 -1.41
N ARG A 46 -1.42 3.04 -2.21
CA ARG A 46 -1.57 2.93 -3.66
C ARG A 46 -0.70 1.78 -4.12
N TRP A 47 -1.33 0.83 -4.81
CA TRP A 47 -0.63 -0.40 -5.17
C TRP A 47 0.56 -0.14 -6.07
N ASP A 48 0.44 0.78 -7.03
CA ASP A 48 1.55 1.11 -7.91
C ASP A 48 2.75 1.63 -7.14
N LEU A 49 2.50 2.47 -6.13
CA LEU A 49 3.58 2.98 -5.31
C LEU A 49 4.18 1.92 -4.42
N VAL A 50 3.34 1.03 -3.91
CA VAL A 50 3.83 -0.08 -3.07
C VAL A 50 4.81 -0.93 -3.88
N LEU A 51 4.42 -1.30 -5.09
CA LEU A 51 5.28 -2.12 -5.93
C LEU A 51 6.58 -1.40 -6.26
N GLU A 52 6.49 -0.12 -6.54
CA GLU A 52 7.69 0.65 -6.85
C GLU A 52 8.67 0.62 -5.69
N GLN A 53 8.17 0.81 -4.48
CA GLN A 53 9.04 0.80 -3.32
C GLN A 53 9.66 -0.56 -3.08
N LEU A 54 8.88 -1.61 -3.30
CA LEU A 54 9.41 -2.97 -3.13
C LEU A 54 10.50 -3.27 -4.13
N GLU A 55 10.35 -2.77 -5.34
CA GLU A 55 11.37 -2.97 -6.37
C GLU A 55 12.65 -2.22 -6.04
N GLN A 56 12.55 -1.17 -5.25
CA GLN A 56 13.71 -0.43 -4.81
C GLN A 56 14.34 -1.00 -3.55
N GLY A 57 13.80 -2.10 -3.07
CA GLY A 57 14.42 -2.80 -1.96
C GLY A 57 14.00 -2.28 -0.59
N VAL A 58 12.74 -2.37 -0.29
CA VAL A 58 12.25 -2.05 1.05
C VAL A 58 12.82 -3.06 2.03
N LYS A 59 13.24 -2.57 3.17
CA LYS A 59 13.85 -3.45 4.19
C LYS A 59 12.84 -4.08 5.10
#